data_3b4e2a696ff678399347469f0351136a
#
_entry.id   3b4e2a696ff678399347469f0351136a
#
_cell.length_a   1.000
_cell.length_b   1.000
_cell.length_c   1.000
_cell.angle_alpha   90.00
_cell.angle_beta   90.00
_cell.angle_gamma   90.00
#
_symmetry.space_group_name_H-M   'P 1'
#
loop_
_entity.id
_entity.type
_entity.pdbx_description
1 polymer ?
#
loop_
_entity_poly.entity_id
_entity_poly.type
_entity_poly.pdbx_seq_one_letter_code
_entity_poly.pdbx_strand_id
1 'polypeptide(L)'
;MTARLEHVNIAVPDPDATAGLLCQLFGWHIRWQGPAIGDGWSVHVGGEDDYLALYRPADTRLTDPERYVRQGGLNHIGLVVDDLDATESRVKAAGFAPHSHADYEPGRRFYFDGPDGVEYEVVSYA
;
A
#
# COMPACT_ATOMS: atom_id res chain seq x y z
N MET A 1 13.96 -0.76 -25.28
CA MET A 1 12.70 -0.99 -24.54
C MET A 1 12.73 -0.28 -23.19
N THR A 2 11.58 0.09 -22.69
CA THR A 2 11.48 0.75 -21.39
C THR A 2 11.06 -0.26 -20.34
N ALA A 3 11.77 -0.31 -19.24
CA ALA A 3 11.40 -1.16 -18.11
C ALA A 3 10.10 -0.65 -17.46
N ARG A 4 9.33 -1.56 -16.88
CA ARG A 4 8.11 -1.24 -16.14
C ARG A 4 8.35 -1.54 -14.67
N LEU A 5 7.83 -0.69 -13.81
CA LEU A 5 7.83 -0.99 -12.38
C LEU A 5 6.88 -2.17 -12.16
N GLU A 6 7.34 -3.22 -11.48
CA GLU A 6 6.51 -4.41 -11.25
C GLU A 6 6.01 -4.47 -9.83
N HIS A 7 6.92 -4.35 -8.84
CA HIS A 7 6.52 -4.49 -7.44
C HIS A 7 7.42 -3.72 -6.50
N VAL A 8 6.89 -3.49 -5.31
CA VAL A 8 7.63 -3.00 -4.15
C VAL A 8 7.46 -4.02 -3.04
N ASN A 9 8.53 -4.34 -2.33
CA ASN A 9 8.51 -5.27 -1.22
C ASN A 9 8.47 -4.51 0.11
N ILE A 10 7.54 -4.88 0.98
CA ILE A 10 7.31 -4.21 2.26
C ILE A 10 7.26 -5.26 3.37
N ALA A 11 8.02 -5.05 4.43
CA ALA A 11 7.97 -5.93 5.60
C ALA A 11 6.73 -5.59 6.44
N VAL A 12 5.91 -6.59 6.72
CA VAL A 12 4.69 -6.43 7.54
C VAL A 12 4.55 -7.63 8.48
N PRO A 13 3.92 -7.45 9.64
CA PRO A 13 3.78 -8.56 10.60
C PRO A 13 2.74 -9.61 10.18
N ASP A 14 1.72 -9.24 9.41
CA ASP A 14 0.65 -10.15 8.99
C ASP A 14 0.28 -9.89 7.52
N PRO A 15 1.02 -10.50 6.56
CA PRO A 15 0.76 -10.27 5.15
C PRO A 15 -0.65 -10.66 4.70
N ASP A 16 -1.22 -11.71 5.28
CA ASP A 16 -2.57 -12.15 4.91
C ASP A 16 -3.61 -11.10 5.29
N ALA A 17 -3.53 -10.54 6.50
CA ALA A 17 -4.44 -9.51 6.95
C ALA A 17 -4.30 -8.22 6.13
N THR A 18 -3.06 -7.80 5.88
CA THR A 18 -2.79 -6.60 5.08
C THR A 18 -3.28 -6.77 3.66
N ALA A 19 -3.02 -7.94 3.04
CA ALA A 19 -3.49 -8.21 1.68
C ALA A 19 -5.03 -8.19 1.61
N GLY A 20 -5.70 -8.79 2.59
CA GLY A 20 -7.16 -8.79 2.64
C GLY A 20 -7.74 -7.38 2.71
N LEU A 21 -7.13 -6.52 3.52
CA LEU A 21 -7.52 -5.12 3.61
C LEU A 21 -7.33 -4.40 2.27
N LEU A 22 -6.19 -4.57 1.62
CA LEU A 22 -5.91 -3.92 0.34
C LEU A 22 -6.86 -4.38 -0.77
N CYS A 23 -7.21 -5.66 -0.78
CA CYS A 23 -8.24 -6.17 -1.69
C CYS A 23 -9.59 -5.49 -1.45
N GLN A 24 -9.98 -5.33 -0.19
CA GLN A 24 -11.23 -4.68 0.18
C GLN A 24 -11.25 -3.20 -0.22
N LEU A 25 -10.15 -2.48 0.03
CA LEU A 25 -10.09 -1.04 -0.22
C LEU A 25 -9.96 -0.69 -1.71
N PHE A 26 -9.16 -1.46 -2.46
CA PHE A 26 -8.72 -1.07 -3.80
C PHE A 26 -9.17 -2.00 -4.91
N GLY A 27 -9.92 -3.06 -4.59
CA GLY A 27 -10.36 -4.01 -5.59
C GLY A 27 -9.23 -4.88 -6.16
N TRP A 28 -8.13 -4.97 -5.45
CA TRP A 28 -7.01 -5.82 -5.82
C TRP A 28 -7.31 -7.29 -5.53
N HIS A 29 -6.40 -8.16 -5.98
CA HIS A 29 -6.49 -9.60 -5.71
C HIS A 29 -5.11 -10.14 -5.32
N ILE A 30 -5.13 -11.29 -4.66
CA ILE A 30 -3.89 -11.98 -4.30
C ILE A 30 -3.40 -12.72 -5.54
N ARG A 31 -2.21 -12.37 -6.00
CA ARG A 31 -1.60 -12.93 -7.21
C ARG A 31 -0.83 -14.21 -6.91
N TRP A 32 -0.21 -14.27 -5.74
CA TRP A 32 0.57 -15.41 -5.29
C TRP A 32 0.82 -15.31 -3.80
N GLN A 33 1.01 -16.44 -3.13
CA GLN A 33 1.43 -16.45 -1.73
C GLN A 33 2.19 -17.75 -1.44
N GLY A 34 3.12 -17.69 -0.50
CA GLY A 34 3.89 -18.86 -0.14
C GLY A 34 5.08 -18.56 0.78
N PRO A 35 5.82 -19.62 1.14
CA PRO A 35 7.03 -19.46 1.93
C PRO A 35 8.06 -18.57 1.22
N ALA A 36 8.78 -17.79 2.01
CA ALA A 36 9.79 -16.87 1.53
C ALA A 36 11.13 -17.13 2.25
N ILE A 37 12.14 -16.40 1.82
CA ILE A 37 13.49 -16.52 2.37
C ILE A 37 13.49 -16.31 3.89
N GLY A 38 14.38 -17.00 4.62
CA GLY A 38 14.54 -16.79 6.06
C GLY A 38 13.35 -17.26 6.90
N ASP A 39 12.68 -18.33 6.50
CA ASP A 39 11.46 -18.85 7.15
C ASP A 39 10.32 -17.84 7.19
N GLY A 40 10.33 -16.89 6.25
CA GLY A 40 9.30 -15.90 6.11
C GLY A 40 8.11 -16.39 5.31
N TRP A 41 7.13 -15.50 5.16
CA TRP A 41 5.93 -15.71 4.35
C TRP A 41 5.72 -14.48 3.47
N SER A 42 5.31 -14.69 2.23
CA SER A 42 5.09 -13.59 1.29
C SER A 42 3.73 -13.70 0.64
N VAL A 43 3.06 -12.56 0.47
CA VAL A 43 1.80 -12.43 -0.26
C VAL A 43 1.96 -11.33 -1.30
N HIS A 44 1.69 -11.66 -2.56
CA HIS A 44 1.70 -10.69 -3.65
C HIS A 44 0.28 -10.24 -3.91
N VAL A 45 -0.01 -8.95 -3.69
CA VAL A 45 -1.35 -8.39 -3.82
C VAL A 45 -1.30 -7.16 -4.73
N GLY A 46 -2.21 -7.11 -5.70
CA GLY A 46 -2.24 -5.97 -6.62
C GLY A 46 -3.20 -6.19 -7.77
N GLY A 47 -2.92 -5.49 -8.87
CA GLY A 47 -3.66 -5.60 -10.11
C GLY A 47 -2.96 -6.51 -11.12
N GLU A 48 -3.27 -6.31 -12.40
CA GLU A 48 -2.74 -7.16 -13.45
C GLU A 48 -1.26 -6.89 -13.75
N ASP A 49 -0.83 -5.61 -13.66
CA ASP A 49 0.49 -5.21 -14.12
C ASP A 49 1.49 -4.94 -12.99
N ASP A 50 1.01 -4.74 -11.77
CA ASP A 50 1.84 -4.39 -10.63
C ASP A 50 1.27 -4.93 -9.34
N TYR A 51 2.11 -5.00 -8.30
CA TYR A 51 1.68 -5.52 -7.02
C TYR A 51 2.61 -5.08 -5.88
N LEU A 52 2.13 -5.22 -4.67
CA LEU A 52 2.94 -5.15 -3.47
C LEU A 52 3.30 -6.56 -3.02
N ALA A 53 4.58 -6.80 -2.76
CA ALA A 53 5.03 -8.02 -2.13
C ALA A 53 5.09 -7.76 -0.62
N LEU A 54 4.14 -8.34 0.11
CA LEU A 54 4.05 -8.20 1.55
C LEU A 54 4.83 -9.35 2.18
N TYR A 55 5.89 -9.01 2.88
CA TYR A 55 6.84 -9.99 3.39
C TYR A 55 6.85 -9.97 4.92
N ARG A 56 6.66 -11.13 5.53
CA ARG A 56 6.83 -11.30 6.97
C ARG A 56 8.16 -11.99 7.23
N PRO A 57 9.19 -11.27 7.71
CA PRO A 57 10.41 -11.91 8.19
C PRO A 57 10.16 -12.64 9.52
N ALA A 58 11.16 -13.37 9.99
CA ALA A 58 11.08 -14.02 11.30
C ALA A 58 10.90 -13.01 12.44
N ASP A 59 11.40 -11.79 12.27
CA ASP A 59 11.33 -10.73 13.28
C ASP A 59 10.99 -9.41 12.59
N THR A 60 9.77 -8.89 12.83
CA THR A 60 9.35 -7.59 12.33
C THR A 60 9.52 -6.52 13.41
N ARG A 61 9.88 -5.32 12.97
CA ARG A 61 10.05 -4.16 13.86
C ARG A 61 9.23 -2.99 13.35
N LEU A 62 8.93 -2.05 14.24
CA LEU A 62 8.21 -0.85 13.88
C LEU A 62 8.98 -0.06 12.83
N THR A 63 8.24 0.62 11.95
CA THR A 63 8.84 1.46 10.93
C THR A 63 9.60 2.62 11.56
N ASP A 64 10.65 3.07 10.88
CA ASP A 64 11.44 4.23 11.31
C ASP A 64 10.58 5.49 11.20
N PRO A 65 10.36 6.23 12.30
CA PRO A 65 9.57 7.46 12.25
C PRO A 65 10.22 8.56 11.40
N GLU A 66 11.53 8.46 11.14
CA GLU A 66 12.25 9.41 10.29
C GLU A 66 12.35 8.97 8.83
N ARG A 67 11.57 7.98 8.41
CA ARG A 67 11.63 7.42 7.05
C ARG A 67 11.49 8.46 5.95
N TYR A 68 10.76 9.54 6.20
CA TYR A 68 10.52 10.59 5.20
C TYR A 68 11.79 11.36 4.83
N VAL A 69 12.77 11.40 5.72
CA VAL A 69 14.02 12.13 5.50
C VAL A 69 15.23 11.20 5.40
N ARG A 70 15.03 9.90 5.56
CA ARG A 70 16.09 8.92 5.40
C ARG A 70 16.26 8.57 3.94
N GLN A 71 17.50 8.56 3.48
CA GLN A 71 17.82 8.16 2.11
C GLN A 71 17.36 6.71 1.87
N GLY A 72 16.57 6.50 0.83
CA GLY A 72 16.02 5.19 0.51
C GLY A 72 14.81 4.78 1.35
N GLY A 73 14.36 5.61 2.29
CA GLY A 73 13.20 5.33 3.12
C GLY A 73 11.91 5.34 2.31
N LEU A 74 10.95 4.49 2.71
CA LEU A 74 9.63 4.46 2.08
C LEU A 74 8.80 5.62 2.60
N ASN A 75 8.54 6.60 1.76
CA ASN A 75 7.72 7.77 2.12
C ASN A 75 6.24 7.40 2.12
N HIS A 76 5.73 7.01 0.95
CA HIS A 76 4.34 6.55 0.81
C HIS A 76 4.20 5.72 -0.47
N ILE A 77 3.04 5.08 -0.60
CA ILE A 77 2.66 4.35 -1.81
C ILE A 77 1.50 5.10 -2.45
N GLY A 78 1.65 5.47 -3.71
CA GLY A 78 0.64 6.19 -4.46
C GLY A 78 -0.20 5.25 -5.32
N LEU A 79 -1.52 5.45 -5.26
CA LEU A 79 -2.50 4.65 -5.99
C LEU A 79 -3.43 5.58 -6.75
N VAL A 80 -3.73 5.23 -7.99
CA VAL A 80 -4.72 5.96 -8.78
C VAL A 80 -6.04 5.19 -8.78
N VAL A 81 -7.13 5.90 -8.57
CA VAL A 81 -8.49 5.33 -8.60
C VAL A 81 -9.38 6.21 -9.47
N ASP A 82 -10.47 5.63 -9.95
CA ASP A 82 -11.44 6.38 -10.76
C ASP A 82 -12.37 7.21 -9.89
N ASP A 83 -12.83 6.65 -8.77
CA ASP A 83 -13.80 7.29 -7.86
C ASP A 83 -13.15 7.53 -6.50
N LEU A 84 -12.63 8.74 -6.32
CA LEU A 84 -11.92 9.11 -5.10
C LEU A 84 -12.84 9.11 -3.89
N ASP A 85 -14.04 9.63 -4.02
CA ASP A 85 -14.98 9.75 -2.90
C ASP A 85 -15.46 8.39 -2.43
N ALA A 86 -15.73 7.47 -3.34
CA ALA A 86 -16.11 6.10 -2.99
C ALA A 86 -14.95 5.38 -2.28
N THR A 87 -13.72 5.58 -2.74
CA THR A 87 -12.55 4.98 -2.10
C THR A 87 -12.35 5.55 -0.70
N GLU A 88 -12.51 6.85 -0.52
CA GLU A 88 -12.41 7.48 0.80
C GLU A 88 -13.45 6.91 1.76
N SER A 89 -14.68 6.70 1.29
CA SER A 89 -15.75 6.08 2.11
C SER A 89 -15.36 4.68 2.57
N ARG A 90 -14.76 3.87 1.68
CA ARG A 90 -14.29 2.53 2.06
C ARG A 90 -13.17 2.58 3.09
N VAL A 91 -12.25 3.54 2.94
CA VAL A 91 -11.15 3.72 3.90
C VAL A 91 -11.70 4.06 5.29
N LYS A 92 -12.67 4.99 5.35
CA LYS A 92 -13.33 5.36 6.62
C LYS A 92 -14.08 4.18 7.23
N ALA A 93 -14.82 3.45 6.41
CA ALA A 93 -15.58 2.28 6.86
C ALA A 93 -14.68 1.18 7.42
N ALA A 94 -13.45 1.08 6.93
CA ALA A 94 -12.46 0.13 7.42
C ALA A 94 -11.76 0.60 8.72
N GLY A 95 -12.06 1.81 9.20
CA GLY A 95 -11.54 2.33 10.45
C GLY A 95 -10.31 3.22 10.34
N PHE A 96 -9.95 3.65 9.14
CA PHE A 96 -8.81 4.54 8.92
C PHE A 96 -9.26 5.98 8.72
N ALA A 97 -8.38 6.93 9.02
CA ALA A 97 -8.70 8.35 8.98
C ALA A 97 -8.02 9.02 7.78
N PRO A 98 -8.75 9.36 6.72
CA PRO A 98 -8.18 10.15 5.63
C PRO A 98 -7.70 11.53 6.10
N HIS A 99 -6.58 11.97 5.57
CA HIS A 99 -5.99 13.25 5.92
C HIS A 99 -5.29 13.86 4.70
N SER A 100 -4.81 15.10 4.85
CA SER A 100 -4.00 15.79 3.84
C SER A 100 -4.68 15.88 2.48
N HIS A 101 -5.99 16.19 2.49
CA HIS A 101 -6.75 16.36 1.27
C HIS A 101 -6.20 17.53 0.45
N ALA A 102 -6.12 17.35 -0.86
CA ALA A 102 -5.66 18.38 -1.77
C ALA A 102 -6.34 18.24 -3.13
N ASP A 103 -6.54 19.39 -3.79
CA ASP A 103 -7.13 19.46 -5.12
C ASP A 103 -6.30 20.41 -5.95
N TYR A 104 -5.17 19.88 -6.47
CA TYR A 104 -4.29 20.65 -7.34
C TYR A 104 -3.73 19.71 -8.41
N GLU A 105 -3.17 20.31 -9.46
CA GLU A 105 -2.55 19.51 -10.52
C GLU A 105 -1.52 18.53 -9.94
N PRO A 106 -1.52 17.24 -10.40
CA PRO A 106 -2.32 16.73 -11.52
C PRO A 106 -3.70 16.17 -11.16
N GLY A 107 -4.16 16.15 -9.88
CA GLY A 107 -5.47 15.62 -9.53
C GLY A 107 -5.81 15.77 -8.06
N ARG A 108 -7.07 15.44 -7.71
CA ARG A 108 -7.52 15.40 -6.32
C ARG A 108 -6.93 14.18 -5.61
N ARG A 109 -6.65 14.32 -4.32
CA ARG A 109 -6.03 13.26 -3.53
C ARG A 109 -6.34 13.36 -2.06
N PHE A 110 -6.15 12.25 -1.37
CA PHE A 110 -6.06 12.20 0.09
C PHE A 110 -5.02 11.16 0.48
N TYR A 111 -4.61 11.20 1.74
CA TYR A 111 -3.67 10.25 2.32
C TYR A 111 -4.33 9.53 3.49
N PHE A 112 -3.86 8.34 3.82
CA PHE A 112 -4.20 7.70 5.08
C PHE A 112 -3.05 6.82 5.53
N ASP A 113 -2.96 6.63 6.83
CA ASP A 113 -1.96 5.76 7.44
C ASP A 113 -2.56 4.37 7.59
N GLY A 114 -1.96 3.38 6.95
CA GLY A 114 -2.39 1.99 7.01
C GLY A 114 -1.94 1.30 8.31
N PRO A 115 -2.27 0.00 8.45
CA PRO A 115 -2.04 -0.70 9.71
C PRO A 115 -0.57 -0.97 10.05
N ASP A 116 0.31 -0.96 9.05
CA ASP A 116 1.69 -1.41 9.21
C ASP A 116 2.69 -0.24 9.19
N GLY A 117 2.21 0.97 9.45
CA GLY A 117 3.05 2.16 9.39
C GLY A 117 3.32 2.63 7.97
N VAL A 118 2.60 2.11 6.98
CA VAL A 118 2.71 2.52 5.59
C VAL A 118 1.68 3.60 5.31
N GLU A 119 2.13 4.73 4.78
CA GLU A 119 1.25 5.80 4.33
C GLU A 119 0.86 5.56 2.87
N TYR A 120 -0.42 5.72 2.58
CA TYR A 120 -0.97 5.58 1.23
C TYR A 120 -1.48 6.93 0.74
N GLU A 121 -1.17 7.26 -0.52
CA GLU A 121 -1.75 8.38 -1.22
C GLU A 121 -2.74 7.83 -2.25
N VAL A 122 -3.97 8.31 -2.22
CA VAL A 122 -4.99 7.92 -3.19
C VAL A 122 -5.30 9.14 -4.05
N VAL A 123 -5.15 9.00 -5.36
CA VAL A 123 -5.29 10.10 -6.28
C VAL A 123 -6.24 9.73 -7.42
N SER A 124 -6.99 10.70 -7.89
CA SER A 124 -7.83 10.56 -9.09
C SER A 124 -7.51 11.69 -10.06
N TYR A 125 -7.37 11.32 -11.32
CA TYR A 125 -7.19 12.27 -12.41
C TYR A 125 -8.49 12.50 -13.19
N ALA A 126 -9.57 11.89 -12.71
CA ALA A 126 -10.87 12.04 -13.34
C ALA A 126 -11.56 13.34 -12.92
#